data_a9ad679b097899aae089f1123c384a2a
#
_entry.id   a9ad679b097899aae089f1123c384a2a
#
_cell.length_a   1.000
_cell.length_b   1.000
_cell.length_c   1.000
_cell.angle_alpha   90.00
_cell.angle_beta   90.00
_cell.angle_gamma   90.00
#
_symmetry.space_group_name_H-M   'P 1'
#
loop_
_entity.id
_entity.type
_entity.pdbx_description
1 polymer ?
#
loop_
_entity_poly.entity_id
_entity_poly.type
_entity_poly.pdbx_seq_one_letter_code
_entity_poly.pdbx_strand_id
1 'polypeptide(L)'
;PGAYDGLPTDNGLSDLDTTGRAGSIDAGDNKILVAPVDLGGHERGYLSAPLVAGTLTALALRTLEQGAVIFALYAIRERATRETEDRIKGDLLADLLADRFRDESEARERARHLGLDFSDAPLRVLILGHEPLDAYLERRELDTRSAGPLRARLLSLARSFATGATPPGIAGLDRDHPVVLLPLETGQDSRTSAERLLRLIRDDLPGLRARVAVSAPFTAPKDLAGIHKEAVSLLELADHLDAAEDVLCHDDWKIYGLLLRSSDREGLLETSHRVLDPLLSQDRSADLLATLETYLDNDLSPTRTAAALYVHTNTVKYRLGKLANIMDLDAQTLSGALTLKVALMVRHLDPEGFDAAVTPPD
;
A
#
# COMPACT_ATOMS: atom_id res chain seq x y z
N PRO A 1 -27.03 0.51 -11.52
CA PRO A 1 -28.06 0.35 -10.53
C PRO A 1 -27.71 1.29 -9.40
N GLY A 2 -28.43 2.42 -9.31
CA GLY A 2 -28.16 3.47 -8.33
C GLY A 2 -28.51 2.99 -6.92
N ALA A 3 -27.63 3.22 -5.96
CA ALA A 3 -27.96 3.14 -4.56
C ALA A 3 -29.01 4.20 -4.25
N TYR A 4 -30.13 3.79 -3.71
CA TYR A 4 -31.12 4.71 -3.17
C TYR A 4 -30.61 5.20 -1.81
N ASP A 5 -30.23 6.46 -1.72
CA ASP A 5 -29.75 7.16 -0.51
C ASP A 5 -30.88 7.42 0.52
N GLY A 6 -31.87 6.55 0.61
CA GLY A 6 -33.06 6.75 1.42
C GLY A 6 -33.56 5.54 2.19
N LEU A 7 -32.70 4.54 2.45
CA LEU A 7 -33.11 3.44 3.36
C LEU A 7 -33.02 3.96 4.81
N PRO A 8 -34.14 3.87 5.58
CA PRO A 8 -34.09 4.25 6.98
C PRO A 8 -33.18 3.31 7.74
N THR A 9 -32.16 3.90 8.38
CA THR A 9 -31.31 3.22 9.32
C THR A 9 -32.13 2.79 10.54
N ASP A 10 -32.21 1.51 10.81
CA ASP A 10 -32.42 0.79 12.07
C ASP A 10 -33.83 0.36 12.55
N ASN A 11 -34.93 0.91 12.21
CA ASN A 11 -36.18 0.50 12.92
C ASN A 11 -37.14 -0.41 12.17
N GLY A 12 -36.91 -0.79 10.93
CA GLY A 12 -37.80 -1.68 10.17
C GLY A 12 -37.13 -2.89 9.55
N LEU A 13 -35.76 -2.88 9.45
CA LEU A 13 -35.02 -3.96 8.82
C LEU A 13 -34.78 -5.14 9.78
N SER A 14 -34.67 -4.87 11.08
CA SER A 14 -34.46 -5.91 12.11
C SER A 14 -35.58 -6.93 12.19
N ASP A 15 -36.86 -6.51 11.97
CA ASP A 15 -38.00 -7.39 11.99
C ASP A 15 -38.06 -8.27 10.74
N LEU A 16 -37.58 -7.77 9.59
CA LEU A 16 -37.49 -8.55 8.34
C LEU A 16 -36.36 -9.58 8.41
N ASP A 17 -35.27 -9.26 9.09
CA ASP A 17 -34.13 -10.16 9.30
C ASP A 17 -34.51 -11.37 10.17
N THR A 18 -35.40 -11.19 11.16
CA THR A 18 -35.84 -12.28 12.03
C THR A 18 -36.86 -13.20 11.37
N THR A 19 -37.68 -12.69 10.45
CA THR A 19 -38.73 -13.48 9.78
C THR A 19 -38.27 -14.11 8.47
N GLY A 20 -37.19 -13.58 7.84
CA GLY A 20 -36.73 -14.01 6.52
C GLY A 20 -37.75 -13.81 5.38
N ARG A 21 -38.79 -13.00 5.60
CA ARG A 21 -39.88 -12.76 4.64
C ARG A 21 -39.90 -11.32 4.17
N ALA A 22 -40.47 -11.10 2.97
CA ALA A 22 -40.69 -9.76 2.47
C ALA A 22 -41.74 -9.01 3.32
N GLY A 23 -41.50 -7.71 3.47
CA GLY A 23 -42.38 -6.81 4.19
C GLY A 23 -42.41 -5.42 3.57
N SER A 24 -43.10 -4.48 4.22
CA SER A 24 -43.09 -3.08 3.83
C SER A 24 -42.51 -2.22 4.94
N ILE A 25 -41.71 -1.25 4.55
CA ILE A 25 -41.06 -0.27 5.46
C ILE A 25 -41.55 1.12 5.06
N ASP A 26 -41.76 1.98 6.05
CA ASP A 26 -42.06 3.38 5.82
C ASP A 26 -40.76 4.17 5.52
N ALA A 27 -40.71 4.78 4.35
CA ALA A 27 -39.60 5.61 3.89
C ALA A 27 -40.07 7.05 3.67
N GLY A 28 -40.20 7.81 4.76
CA GLY A 28 -40.78 9.14 4.75
C GLY A 28 -42.29 9.08 4.36
N ASP A 29 -42.67 9.83 3.33
CA ASP A 29 -44.09 9.84 2.83
C ASP A 29 -44.42 8.63 1.96
N ASN A 30 -43.49 7.75 1.66
CA ASN A 30 -43.68 6.59 0.80
C ASN A 30 -43.44 5.27 1.54
N LYS A 31 -44.16 4.23 1.12
CA LYS A 31 -43.87 2.85 1.54
C LYS A 31 -43.04 2.16 0.49
N ILE A 32 -42.01 1.43 0.93
CA ILE A 32 -41.23 0.55 0.09
C ILE A 32 -41.43 -0.90 0.51
N LEU A 33 -41.47 -1.78 -0.48
CA LEU A 33 -41.44 -3.23 -0.27
C LEU A 33 -39.94 -3.63 -0.15
N VAL A 34 -39.67 -4.51 0.81
CA VAL A 34 -38.27 -5.00 1.02
C VAL A 34 -38.34 -6.52 1.21
N ALA A 35 -37.46 -7.23 0.53
CA ALA A 35 -37.25 -8.65 0.74
C ALA A 35 -35.78 -8.92 1.07
N PRO A 36 -35.49 -9.70 2.11
CA PRO A 36 -34.13 -10.08 2.42
C PRO A 36 -33.55 -10.98 1.33
N VAL A 37 -32.28 -10.76 0.98
CA VAL A 37 -31.50 -11.55 0.04
C VAL A 37 -30.39 -12.24 0.83
N ASP A 38 -30.46 -13.56 0.95
CA ASP A 38 -29.44 -14.36 1.58
C ASP A 38 -28.32 -14.63 0.56
N LEU A 39 -27.14 -14.02 0.77
CA LEU A 39 -25.98 -14.16 -0.10
C LEU A 39 -25.03 -15.27 0.33
N GLY A 40 -25.41 -16.03 1.37
CA GLY A 40 -24.61 -17.08 1.97
C GLY A 40 -23.67 -16.58 3.07
N GLY A 41 -23.36 -17.44 4.05
CA GLY A 41 -22.53 -17.08 5.21
C GLY A 41 -23.23 -16.10 6.15
N HIS A 42 -22.59 -14.98 6.44
CA HIS A 42 -23.14 -13.90 7.28
C HIS A 42 -23.56 -12.66 6.47
N GLU A 43 -23.44 -12.72 5.14
CA GLU A 43 -23.76 -11.58 4.28
C GLU A 43 -25.23 -11.62 3.88
N ARG A 44 -25.94 -10.52 4.18
CA ARG A 44 -27.34 -10.30 3.79
C ARG A 44 -27.44 -9.01 3.00
N GLY A 45 -28.28 -9.03 2.01
CA GLY A 45 -28.71 -7.87 1.23
C GLY A 45 -30.20 -7.72 1.24
N TYR A 46 -30.71 -6.67 0.61
CA TYR A 46 -32.11 -6.43 0.49
C TYR A 46 -32.48 -6.06 -0.94
N LEU A 47 -33.53 -6.65 -1.45
CA LEU A 47 -34.21 -6.22 -2.68
C LEU A 47 -35.34 -5.30 -2.32
N SER A 48 -35.32 -4.06 -2.80
CA SER A 48 -36.38 -3.09 -2.52
C SER A 48 -37.12 -2.66 -3.78
N ALA A 49 -38.41 -2.37 -3.65
CA ALA A 49 -39.27 -1.83 -4.69
C ALA A 49 -40.21 -0.77 -4.12
N PRO A 50 -40.42 0.37 -4.82
CA PRO A 50 -41.40 1.36 -4.38
C PRO A 50 -42.82 0.78 -4.41
N LEU A 51 -43.63 1.05 -3.39
CA LEU A 51 -45.06 0.74 -3.39
C LEU A 51 -45.78 1.86 -4.13
N VAL A 52 -46.05 1.68 -5.42
CA VAL A 52 -46.74 2.66 -6.24
C VAL A 52 -48.25 2.56 -5.96
N ALA A 53 -48.85 3.65 -5.45
CA ALA A 53 -50.26 3.91 -5.25
C ALA A 53 -51.16 2.66 -5.17
N GLY A 54 -51.17 2.00 -4.03
CA GLY A 54 -52.01 0.82 -3.90
C GLY A 54 -51.86 0.09 -2.58
N THR A 55 -52.75 -0.83 -2.40
CA THR A 55 -52.82 -1.72 -1.25
C THR A 55 -51.65 -2.74 -1.35
N LEU A 56 -50.95 -2.95 -0.27
CA LEU A 56 -50.00 -4.06 -0.12
C LEU A 56 -50.71 -5.37 -0.43
N THR A 57 -50.34 -6.04 -1.54
CA THR A 57 -50.92 -7.31 -1.93
C THR A 57 -49.97 -8.47 -1.62
N ALA A 58 -50.57 -9.61 -1.22
CA ALA A 58 -49.79 -10.84 -1.02
C ALA A 58 -49.05 -11.27 -2.30
N LEU A 59 -49.55 -10.91 -3.47
CA LEU A 59 -48.89 -11.17 -4.75
C LEU A 59 -47.61 -10.33 -4.91
N ALA A 60 -47.66 -9.03 -4.58
CA ALA A 60 -46.51 -8.14 -4.66
C ALA A 60 -45.38 -8.63 -3.76
N LEU A 61 -45.66 -9.02 -2.52
CA LEU A 61 -44.69 -9.58 -1.59
C LEU A 61 -44.07 -10.87 -2.12
N ARG A 62 -44.91 -11.83 -2.59
CA ARG A 62 -44.39 -13.08 -3.18
C ARG A 62 -43.53 -12.85 -4.43
N THR A 63 -43.89 -11.88 -5.26
CA THR A 63 -43.09 -11.54 -6.45
C THR A 63 -41.74 -10.99 -6.05
N LEU A 64 -41.70 -10.13 -5.01
CA LEU A 64 -40.45 -9.59 -4.50
C LEU A 64 -39.58 -10.68 -3.85
N GLU A 65 -40.17 -11.60 -3.07
CA GLU A 65 -39.47 -12.77 -2.50
C GLU A 65 -38.87 -13.66 -3.59
N GLN A 66 -39.62 -13.96 -4.64
CA GLN A 66 -39.09 -14.73 -5.78
C GLN A 66 -37.96 -13.99 -6.49
N GLY A 67 -38.10 -12.67 -6.67
CA GLY A 67 -37.05 -11.82 -7.22
C GLY A 67 -35.80 -11.83 -6.35
N ALA A 68 -35.95 -11.79 -5.02
CA ALA A 68 -34.82 -11.85 -4.06
C ALA A 68 -34.08 -13.18 -4.16
N VAL A 69 -34.80 -14.31 -4.27
CA VAL A 69 -34.18 -15.64 -4.45
C VAL A 69 -33.40 -15.73 -5.78
N ILE A 70 -34.02 -15.24 -6.89
CA ILE A 70 -33.34 -15.24 -8.21
C ILE A 70 -32.07 -14.37 -8.15
N PHE A 71 -32.17 -13.19 -7.53
CA PHE A 71 -31.03 -12.30 -7.36
C PHE A 71 -29.93 -12.92 -6.48
N ALA A 72 -30.32 -13.58 -5.37
CA ALA A 72 -29.40 -14.31 -4.51
C ALA A 72 -28.63 -15.39 -5.28
N LEU A 73 -29.33 -16.22 -6.06
CA LEU A 73 -28.71 -17.25 -6.87
C LEU A 73 -27.73 -16.67 -7.92
N TYR A 74 -28.15 -15.58 -8.57
CA TYR A 74 -27.27 -14.86 -9.52
C TYR A 74 -26.04 -14.30 -8.82
N ALA A 75 -26.19 -13.62 -7.70
CA ALA A 75 -25.10 -13.02 -6.95
C ALA A 75 -24.12 -14.08 -6.42
N ILE A 76 -24.63 -15.19 -5.88
CA ILE A 76 -23.81 -16.32 -5.41
C ILE A 76 -23.01 -16.93 -6.58
N ARG A 77 -23.65 -17.14 -7.72
CA ARG A 77 -22.99 -17.67 -8.92
C ARG A 77 -21.90 -16.72 -9.43
N GLU A 78 -22.22 -15.45 -9.52
CA GLU A 78 -21.27 -14.41 -9.96
C GLU A 78 -20.07 -14.34 -9.02
N ARG A 79 -20.33 -14.40 -7.71
CA ARG A 79 -19.28 -14.43 -6.68
C ARG A 79 -18.38 -15.67 -6.83
N ALA A 80 -18.97 -16.87 -6.97
CA ALA A 80 -18.21 -18.09 -7.13
C ALA A 80 -17.34 -18.07 -8.39
N THR A 81 -17.83 -17.47 -9.48
CA THR A 81 -17.05 -17.28 -10.72
C THR A 81 -15.88 -16.36 -10.48
N ARG A 82 -16.10 -15.20 -9.84
CA ARG A 82 -15.04 -14.23 -9.51
C ARG A 82 -13.99 -14.82 -8.56
N GLU A 83 -14.43 -15.52 -7.51
CA GLU A 83 -13.53 -16.18 -6.56
C GLU A 83 -12.64 -17.22 -7.27
N THR A 84 -13.19 -17.94 -8.26
CA THR A 84 -12.41 -18.89 -9.06
C THR A 84 -11.39 -18.19 -9.93
N GLU A 85 -11.78 -17.14 -10.67
CA GLU A 85 -10.88 -16.32 -11.48
C GLU A 85 -9.77 -15.70 -10.63
N ASP A 86 -10.12 -15.13 -9.49
CA ASP A 86 -9.18 -14.51 -8.56
C ASP A 86 -8.18 -15.52 -7.99
N ARG A 87 -8.63 -16.75 -7.74
CA ARG A 87 -7.73 -17.83 -7.32
C ARG A 87 -6.75 -18.19 -8.43
N ILE A 88 -7.22 -18.37 -9.66
CA ILE A 88 -6.35 -18.69 -10.80
C ILE A 88 -5.33 -17.57 -11.04
N LYS A 89 -5.74 -16.30 -10.93
CA LYS A 89 -4.83 -15.15 -11.02
C LYS A 89 -3.80 -15.13 -9.89
N GLY A 90 -4.23 -15.47 -8.66
CA GLY A 90 -3.34 -15.59 -7.51
C GLY A 90 -2.33 -16.72 -7.66
N ASP A 91 -2.76 -17.88 -8.17
CA ASP A 91 -1.89 -19.02 -8.45
C ASP A 91 -0.85 -18.67 -9.54
N LEU A 92 -1.27 -17.99 -10.63
CA LEU A 92 -0.34 -17.48 -11.63
C LEU A 92 0.71 -16.55 -11.01
N LEU A 93 0.29 -15.60 -10.18
CA LEU A 93 1.22 -14.67 -9.53
C LEU A 93 2.22 -15.42 -8.63
N ALA A 94 1.76 -16.40 -7.86
CA ALA A 94 2.61 -17.24 -7.04
C ALA A 94 3.62 -18.06 -7.87
N ASP A 95 3.20 -18.59 -9.02
CA ASP A 95 4.10 -19.30 -9.94
C ASP A 95 5.13 -18.34 -10.56
N LEU A 96 4.72 -17.12 -10.91
CA LEU A 96 5.61 -16.07 -11.44
C LEU A 96 6.65 -15.62 -10.40
N LEU A 97 6.24 -15.42 -9.16
CA LEU A 97 7.12 -15.05 -8.05
C LEU A 97 8.14 -16.15 -7.72
N ALA A 98 7.75 -17.41 -7.90
CA ALA A 98 8.57 -18.57 -7.62
C ALA A 98 9.37 -19.07 -8.84
N ASP A 99 9.26 -18.38 -9.99
CA ASP A 99 9.87 -18.76 -11.29
C ASP A 99 9.58 -20.23 -11.69
N ARG A 100 8.30 -20.64 -11.56
CA ARG A 100 7.84 -22.03 -11.79
C ARG A 100 7.33 -22.25 -13.21
N PHE A 101 8.07 -21.79 -14.21
CA PHE A 101 7.76 -21.98 -15.61
C PHE A 101 8.91 -22.69 -16.32
N ARG A 102 8.59 -23.47 -17.35
CA ARG A 102 9.61 -24.14 -18.16
C ARG A 102 10.44 -23.14 -18.95
N ASP A 103 9.77 -22.10 -19.44
CA ASP A 103 10.38 -21.02 -20.21
C ASP A 103 9.51 -19.75 -20.14
N GLU A 104 10.07 -18.65 -20.64
CA GLU A 104 9.41 -17.35 -20.66
C GLU A 104 8.15 -17.32 -21.55
N SER A 105 8.09 -18.18 -22.60
CA SER A 105 6.95 -18.24 -23.50
C SER A 105 5.72 -18.79 -22.80
N GLU A 106 5.88 -19.87 -22.01
CA GLU A 106 4.81 -20.42 -21.18
C GLU A 106 4.28 -19.39 -20.17
N ALA A 107 5.18 -18.66 -19.51
CA ALA A 107 4.81 -17.64 -18.55
C ALA A 107 3.98 -16.51 -19.21
N ARG A 108 4.41 -16.02 -20.37
CA ARG A 108 3.71 -14.99 -21.15
C ARG A 108 2.34 -15.47 -21.65
N GLU A 109 2.26 -16.71 -22.13
CA GLU A 109 1.02 -17.29 -22.65
C GLU A 109 -0.03 -17.43 -21.53
N ARG A 110 0.36 -17.98 -20.36
CA ARG A 110 -0.54 -18.12 -19.22
C ARG A 110 -0.99 -16.76 -18.69
N ALA A 111 -0.09 -15.79 -18.61
CA ALA A 111 -0.42 -14.43 -18.18
C ALA A 111 -1.44 -13.77 -19.13
N ARG A 112 -1.23 -13.89 -20.45
CA ARG A 112 -2.13 -13.33 -21.46
C ARG A 112 -3.55 -13.91 -21.37
N HIS A 113 -3.68 -15.21 -21.13
CA HIS A 113 -4.99 -15.84 -20.91
C HIS A 113 -5.74 -15.29 -19.69
N LEU A 114 -5.05 -14.70 -18.73
CA LEU A 114 -5.63 -14.09 -17.54
C LEU A 114 -5.71 -12.54 -17.63
N GLY A 115 -5.47 -12.00 -18.83
CA GLY A 115 -5.61 -10.57 -19.11
C GLY A 115 -4.38 -9.73 -18.76
N LEU A 116 -3.22 -10.36 -18.51
CA LEU A 116 -1.96 -9.68 -18.22
C LEU A 116 -1.00 -9.86 -19.40
N ASP A 117 -0.72 -8.79 -20.13
CA ASP A 117 0.24 -8.83 -21.24
C ASP A 117 1.57 -8.15 -20.87
N PHE A 118 2.65 -8.91 -20.96
CA PHE A 118 4.01 -8.41 -20.74
C PHE A 118 4.59 -7.66 -21.94
N SER A 119 3.86 -7.58 -23.04
CA SER A 119 4.33 -6.98 -24.29
C SER A 119 3.87 -5.54 -24.48
N ASP A 120 2.72 -5.17 -23.91
CA ASP A 120 2.04 -3.91 -24.20
C ASP A 120 2.56 -2.73 -23.42
N ALA A 121 2.87 -2.95 -22.14
CA ALA A 121 3.36 -1.91 -21.25
C ALA A 121 4.30 -2.50 -20.18
N PRO A 122 5.26 -1.73 -19.65
CA PRO A 122 6.04 -2.18 -18.52
C PRO A 122 5.13 -2.43 -17.32
N LEU A 123 5.41 -3.50 -16.59
CA LEU A 123 4.70 -3.87 -15.37
C LEU A 123 5.44 -3.34 -14.14
N ARG A 124 4.70 -3.13 -13.07
CA ARG A 124 5.25 -2.86 -11.74
C ARG A 124 4.57 -3.73 -10.70
N VAL A 125 5.33 -4.06 -9.67
CA VAL A 125 4.83 -4.73 -8.47
C VAL A 125 4.57 -3.66 -7.40
N LEU A 126 3.38 -3.73 -6.78
CA LEU A 126 3.09 -3.01 -5.54
C LEU A 126 2.96 -4.07 -4.44
N ILE A 127 3.70 -3.91 -3.36
CA ILE A 127 3.62 -4.79 -2.20
C ILE A 127 3.05 -4.00 -1.03
N LEU A 128 1.94 -4.48 -0.48
CA LEU A 128 1.34 -3.92 0.71
C LEU A 128 2.02 -4.52 1.95
N GLY A 129 2.96 -3.78 2.53
CA GLY A 129 3.49 -4.05 3.88
C GLY A 129 2.52 -3.52 4.92
N HIS A 130 2.33 -4.26 6.00
CA HIS A 130 1.50 -3.85 7.12
C HIS A 130 2.07 -4.38 8.43
N GLU A 131 1.71 -3.72 9.53
CA GLU A 131 2.01 -4.23 10.86
C GLU A 131 1.43 -5.65 11.07
N PRO A 132 1.93 -6.43 12.02
CA PRO A 132 1.33 -7.71 12.38
C PRO A 132 -0.17 -7.54 12.69
N LEU A 133 -1.03 -8.32 12.02
CA LEU A 133 -2.49 -8.18 12.15
C LEU A 133 -2.97 -8.44 13.58
N ASP A 134 -2.29 -9.31 14.31
CA ASP A 134 -2.58 -9.56 15.72
C ASP A 134 -2.35 -8.30 16.57
N ALA A 135 -1.25 -7.57 16.33
CA ALA A 135 -0.96 -6.31 17.02
C ALA A 135 -2.00 -5.21 16.68
N TYR A 136 -2.45 -5.16 15.43
CA TYR A 136 -3.54 -4.26 15.04
C TYR A 136 -4.84 -4.59 15.78
N LEU A 137 -5.23 -5.88 15.86
CA LEU A 137 -6.43 -6.34 16.52
C LEU A 137 -6.38 -6.10 18.04
N GLU A 138 -5.25 -6.39 18.68
CA GLU A 138 -5.02 -6.11 20.10
C GLU A 138 -5.17 -4.62 20.43
N ARG A 139 -4.55 -3.75 19.62
CA ARG A 139 -4.65 -2.29 19.80
C ARG A 139 -6.08 -1.77 19.64
N ARG A 140 -6.92 -2.49 18.89
CA ARG A 140 -8.34 -2.17 18.67
C ARG A 140 -9.28 -2.91 19.63
N GLU A 141 -8.73 -3.69 20.55
CA GLU A 141 -9.51 -4.54 21.49
C GLU A 141 -10.44 -5.53 20.76
N LEU A 142 -10.03 -6.01 19.60
CA LEU A 142 -10.77 -6.97 18.78
C LEU A 142 -10.23 -8.40 19.01
N ASP A 143 -11.07 -9.40 18.71
CA ASP A 143 -10.69 -10.81 18.84
C ASP A 143 -9.55 -11.19 17.84
N THR A 144 -8.42 -11.66 18.34
CA THR A 144 -7.26 -12.10 17.54
C THR A 144 -7.59 -13.22 16.56
N ARG A 145 -8.65 -14.03 16.82
CA ARG A 145 -9.18 -15.00 15.86
C ARG A 145 -9.65 -14.37 14.54
N SER A 146 -9.81 -13.05 14.50
CA SER A 146 -10.18 -12.30 13.31
C SER A 146 -9.01 -12.02 12.35
N ALA A 147 -7.76 -12.41 12.66
CA ALA A 147 -6.59 -12.18 11.81
C ALA A 147 -6.72 -12.86 10.42
N GLY A 148 -7.25 -14.09 10.37
CA GLY A 148 -7.52 -14.77 9.10
C GLY A 148 -8.53 -14.06 8.19
N PRO A 149 -9.73 -13.73 8.68
CA PRO A 149 -10.70 -12.88 7.97
C PRO A 149 -10.13 -11.53 7.55
N LEU A 150 -9.32 -10.88 8.38
CA LEU A 150 -8.71 -9.59 8.08
C LEU A 150 -7.70 -9.70 6.93
N ARG A 151 -6.86 -10.75 6.92
CA ARG A 151 -5.96 -11.08 5.80
C ARG A 151 -6.72 -11.30 4.50
N ALA A 152 -7.83 -12.07 4.54
CA ALA A 152 -8.68 -12.27 3.38
C ALA A 152 -9.30 -10.96 2.89
N ARG A 153 -9.65 -10.06 3.81
CA ARG A 153 -10.16 -8.73 3.50
C ARG A 153 -9.12 -7.86 2.79
N LEU A 154 -7.87 -7.81 3.30
CA LEU A 154 -6.76 -7.10 2.66
C LEU A 154 -6.52 -7.60 1.23
N LEU A 155 -6.50 -8.92 1.04
CA LEU A 155 -6.37 -9.52 -0.29
C LEU A 155 -7.54 -9.15 -1.21
N SER A 156 -8.76 -9.16 -0.70
CA SER A 156 -9.97 -8.77 -1.46
C SER A 156 -9.89 -7.31 -1.93
N LEU A 157 -9.42 -6.39 -1.07
CA LEU A 157 -9.20 -4.99 -1.42
C LEU A 157 -8.11 -4.83 -2.50
N ALA A 158 -6.99 -5.54 -2.35
CA ALA A 158 -5.91 -5.54 -3.34
C ALA A 158 -6.38 -6.08 -4.71
N ARG A 159 -7.21 -7.13 -4.73
CA ARG A 159 -7.81 -7.69 -5.96
C ARG A 159 -8.79 -6.72 -6.60
N SER A 160 -9.67 -6.11 -5.81
CA SER A 160 -10.60 -5.09 -6.29
C SER A 160 -9.86 -3.90 -6.91
N PHE A 161 -8.79 -3.45 -6.26
CA PHE A 161 -7.92 -2.40 -6.76
C PHE A 161 -7.26 -2.80 -8.10
N ALA A 162 -6.66 -3.99 -8.17
CA ALA A 162 -6.00 -4.50 -9.38
C ALA A 162 -6.98 -4.62 -10.57
N THR A 163 -8.16 -5.18 -10.32
CA THR A 163 -9.20 -5.35 -11.37
C THR A 163 -9.80 -4.01 -11.82
N GLY A 164 -9.88 -3.03 -10.91
CA GLY A 164 -10.38 -1.68 -11.20
C GLY A 164 -9.34 -0.74 -11.83
N ALA A 165 -8.10 -1.18 -12.01
CA ALA A 165 -7.06 -0.43 -12.71
C ALA A 165 -7.28 -0.44 -14.23
N THR A 166 -6.69 0.51 -14.92
CA THR A 166 -6.71 0.60 -16.38
C THR A 166 -5.27 0.76 -16.87
N PRO A 167 -4.73 -0.24 -17.57
CA PRO A 167 -5.25 -1.59 -17.78
C PRO A 167 -5.38 -2.40 -16.48
N PRO A 168 -6.25 -3.44 -16.46
CA PRO A 168 -6.43 -4.24 -15.26
C PRO A 168 -5.18 -5.07 -14.93
N GLY A 169 -4.91 -5.23 -13.64
CA GLY A 169 -3.84 -6.05 -13.13
C GLY A 169 -4.33 -7.32 -12.43
N ILE A 170 -3.41 -7.97 -11.74
CA ILE A 170 -3.68 -9.15 -10.91
C ILE A 170 -3.17 -8.92 -9.50
N ALA A 171 -3.77 -9.60 -8.52
CA ALA A 171 -3.29 -9.57 -7.14
C ALA A 171 -3.34 -10.96 -6.49
N GLY A 172 -2.40 -11.18 -5.58
CA GLY A 172 -2.27 -12.40 -4.80
C GLY A 172 -1.61 -12.12 -3.46
N LEU A 173 -1.22 -13.17 -2.77
CA LEU A 173 -0.46 -13.09 -1.52
C LEU A 173 0.94 -13.67 -1.74
N ASP A 174 1.93 -12.99 -1.18
CA ASP A 174 3.20 -13.58 -0.84
C ASP A 174 3.33 -13.57 0.69
N ARG A 175 3.33 -14.76 1.30
CA ARG A 175 3.20 -14.94 2.75
C ARG A 175 1.95 -14.21 3.28
N ASP A 176 2.13 -13.11 4.03
CA ASP A 176 1.05 -12.31 4.61
C ASP A 176 0.80 -10.99 3.86
N HIS A 177 1.66 -10.64 2.91
CA HIS A 177 1.61 -9.37 2.19
C HIS A 177 0.84 -9.49 0.87
N PRO A 178 -0.22 -8.71 0.66
CA PRO A 178 -0.83 -8.57 -0.65
C PRO A 178 0.16 -8.00 -1.67
N VAL A 179 0.25 -8.67 -2.80
CA VAL A 179 1.09 -8.28 -3.95
C VAL A 179 0.18 -7.98 -5.12
N VAL A 180 0.35 -6.82 -5.71
CA VAL A 180 -0.39 -6.37 -6.89
C VAL A 180 0.56 -6.19 -8.04
N LEU A 181 0.26 -6.79 -9.19
CA LEU A 181 0.99 -6.63 -10.43
C LEU A 181 0.14 -5.80 -11.39
N LEU A 182 0.64 -4.62 -11.75
CA LEU A 182 -0.06 -3.66 -12.61
C LEU A 182 0.72 -3.36 -13.88
N PRO A 183 0.07 -3.40 -15.07
CA PRO A 183 0.56 -2.69 -16.23
C PRO A 183 0.42 -1.18 -15.99
N LEU A 184 1.45 -0.40 -16.29
CA LEU A 184 1.40 1.05 -16.20
C LEU A 184 1.57 1.65 -17.57
N GLU A 185 0.59 2.44 -18.01
CA GLU A 185 0.72 3.22 -19.23
C GLU A 185 1.82 4.28 -19.11
N THR A 186 2.40 4.63 -20.24
CA THR A 186 3.40 5.69 -20.34
C THR A 186 2.84 7.01 -19.78
N GLY A 187 3.44 7.53 -18.73
CA GLY A 187 3.00 8.78 -18.06
C GLY A 187 2.11 8.59 -16.83
N GLN A 188 1.67 7.36 -16.51
CA GLN A 188 1.05 7.10 -15.21
C GLN A 188 2.11 7.08 -14.10
N ASP A 189 1.87 7.90 -13.07
CA ASP A 189 2.70 7.89 -11.88
C ASP A 189 2.33 6.71 -10.98
N SER A 190 3.29 5.80 -10.82
CA SER A 190 3.14 4.62 -9.95
C SER A 190 2.93 4.99 -8.48
N ARG A 191 3.45 6.14 -8.04
CA ARG A 191 3.22 6.68 -6.70
C ARG A 191 1.73 6.95 -6.48
N THR A 192 1.07 7.61 -7.43
CA THR A 192 -0.36 7.86 -7.39
C THR A 192 -1.19 6.58 -7.27
N SER A 193 -0.80 5.51 -7.97
CA SER A 193 -1.45 4.19 -7.85
C SER A 193 -1.27 3.58 -6.47
N ALA A 194 -0.08 3.67 -5.89
CA ALA A 194 0.20 3.19 -4.54
C ALA A 194 -0.57 3.99 -3.48
N GLU A 195 -0.65 5.31 -3.61
CA GLU A 195 -1.44 6.18 -2.72
C GLU A 195 -2.93 5.86 -2.77
N ARG A 196 -3.46 5.53 -3.96
CA ARG A 196 -4.86 5.07 -4.11
C ARG A 196 -5.10 3.74 -3.41
N LEU A 197 -4.18 2.78 -3.53
CA LEU A 197 -4.26 1.51 -2.81
C LEU A 197 -4.25 1.74 -1.30
N LEU A 198 -3.31 2.53 -0.79
CA LEU A 198 -3.24 2.87 0.64
C LEU A 198 -4.50 3.55 1.15
N ARG A 199 -5.06 4.48 0.37
CA ARG A 199 -6.31 5.16 0.71
C ARG A 199 -7.46 4.17 0.84
N LEU A 200 -7.61 3.26 -0.13
CA LEU A 200 -8.62 2.20 -0.09
C LEU A 200 -8.48 1.32 1.17
N ILE A 201 -7.25 0.97 1.54
CA ILE A 201 -6.98 0.18 2.76
C ILE A 201 -7.33 0.98 4.02
N ARG A 202 -6.95 2.25 4.10
CA ARG A 202 -7.21 3.11 5.27
C ARG A 202 -8.69 3.42 5.47
N ASP A 203 -9.43 3.56 4.39
CA ASP A 203 -10.88 3.79 4.42
C ASP A 203 -11.63 2.56 4.96
N ASP A 204 -11.19 1.35 4.60
CA ASP A 204 -11.80 0.09 5.03
C ASP A 204 -11.29 -0.38 6.40
N LEU A 205 -10.01 -0.15 6.69
CA LEU A 205 -9.31 -0.58 7.91
C LEU A 205 -8.65 0.62 8.61
N PRO A 206 -9.44 1.52 9.22
CA PRO A 206 -8.91 2.73 9.83
C PRO A 206 -7.95 2.40 10.97
N GLY A 207 -6.78 3.05 10.95
CA GLY A 207 -5.72 2.89 11.94
C GLY A 207 -4.79 1.69 11.72
N LEU A 208 -4.96 0.91 10.64
CA LEU A 208 -3.97 -0.07 10.23
C LEU A 208 -2.72 0.66 9.73
N ARG A 209 -1.57 0.36 10.32
CA ARG A 209 -0.28 0.86 9.83
C ARG A 209 0.12 0.06 8.61
N ALA A 210 0.13 0.71 7.46
CA ALA A 210 0.43 0.08 6.19
C ALA A 210 1.26 1.01 5.30
N ARG A 211 2.17 0.41 4.53
CA ARG A 211 3.03 1.04 3.53
C ARG A 211 2.90 0.30 2.20
N VAL A 212 3.22 0.96 1.10
CA VAL A 212 3.28 0.30 -0.21
C VAL A 212 4.66 0.49 -0.81
N ALA A 213 5.36 -0.60 -1.06
CA ALA A 213 6.56 -0.59 -1.88
C ALA A 213 6.19 -0.73 -3.36
N VAL A 214 6.78 0.12 -4.19
CA VAL A 214 6.62 0.14 -5.64
C VAL A 214 7.93 -0.25 -6.30
N SER A 215 7.92 -1.31 -7.10
CA SER A 215 9.11 -1.84 -7.77
C SER A 215 9.62 -0.96 -8.90
N ALA A 216 10.83 -1.29 -9.42
CA ALA A 216 11.23 -0.89 -10.76
C ALA A 216 10.27 -1.41 -11.82
N PRO A 217 10.13 -0.73 -12.98
CA PRO A 217 9.39 -1.26 -14.11
C PRO A 217 10.12 -2.46 -14.74
N PHE A 218 9.37 -3.44 -15.26
CA PHE A 218 9.93 -4.58 -15.95
C PHE A 218 8.99 -5.07 -17.05
N THR A 219 9.54 -5.85 -18.02
CA THR A 219 8.82 -6.34 -19.19
C THR A 219 8.97 -7.85 -19.40
N ALA A 220 9.81 -8.52 -18.62
CA ALA A 220 10.02 -9.95 -18.74
C ALA A 220 9.55 -10.71 -17.49
N PRO A 221 8.76 -11.79 -17.61
CA PRO A 221 8.30 -12.59 -16.47
C PRO A 221 9.43 -13.08 -15.56
N LYS A 222 10.58 -13.45 -16.11
CA LYS A 222 11.77 -13.92 -15.36
C LYS A 222 12.35 -12.89 -14.41
N ASP A 223 12.11 -11.58 -14.65
CA ASP A 223 12.65 -10.52 -13.81
C ASP A 223 11.82 -10.33 -12.54
N LEU A 224 10.57 -10.84 -12.54
CA LEU A 224 9.60 -10.57 -11.47
C LEU A 224 10.09 -11.04 -10.10
N ALA A 225 10.66 -12.23 -10.00
CA ALA A 225 11.13 -12.76 -8.71
C ALA A 225 12.22 -11.90 -8.08
N GLY A 226 13.17 -11.41 -8.89
CA GLY A 226 14.23 -10.49 -8.44
C GLY A 226 13.69 -9.13 -8.02
N ILE A 227 12.82 -8.55 -8.85
CA ILE A 227 12.19 -7.25 -8.64
C ILE A 227 11.28 -7.26 -7.41
N HIS A 228 10.51 -8.35 -7.22
CA HIS A 228 9.69 -8.54 -6.03
C HIS A 228 10.55 -8.56 -4.75
N LYS A 229 11.66 -9.34 -4.76
CA LYS A 229 12.59 -9.40 -3.64
C LYS A 229 13.19 -8.01 -3.31
N GLU A 230 13.51 -7.22 -4.32
CA GLU A 230 13.97 -5.84 -4.13
C GLU A 230 12.89 -4.97 -3.47
N ALA A 231 11.63 -5.09 -3.90
CA ALA A 231 10.53 -4.33 -3.32
C ALA A 231 10.21 -4.76 -1.87
N VAL A 232 10.34 -6.06 -1.53
CA VAL A 232 10.27 -6.51 -0.13
C VAL A 232 11.38 -5.89 0.71
N SER A 233 12.61 -5.87 0.18
CA SER A 233 13.75 -5.24 0.89
C SER A 233 13.55 -3.75 1.14
N LEU A 234 12.77 -3.04 0.30
CA LEU A 234 12.42 -1.65 0.57
C LEU A 234 11.51 -1.50 1.79
N LEU A 235 10.55 -2.42 1.99
CA LEU A 235 9.70 -2.41 3.18
C LEU A 235 10.51 -2.67 4.45
N GLU A 236 11.35 -3.70 4.42
CA GLU A 236 12.24 -4.04 5.53
C GLU A 236 13.16 -2.87 5.89
N LEU A 237 13.73 -2.21 4.87
CA LEU A 237 14.58 -1.05 5.05
C LEU A 237 13.84 0.14 5.65
N ALA A 238 12.64 0.44 5.14
CA ALA A 238 11.84 1.54 5.65
C ALA A 238 11.40 1.33 7.11
N ASP A 239 11.18 0.08 7.52
CA ASP A 239 10.89 -0.26 8.90
C ASP A 239 12.11 -0.06 9.80
N HIS A 240 13.31 -0.46 9.34
CA HIS A 240 14.56 -0.23 10.07
C HIS A 240 14.92 1.25 10.22
N LEU A 241 14.58 2.07 9.22
CA LEU A 241 14.88 3.50 9.22
C LEU A 241 13.78 4.35 9.87
N ASP A 242 12.73 3.72 10.39
CA ASP A 242 11.52 4.42 10.87
C ASP A 242 11.05 5.50 9.89
N ALA A 243 11.09 5.16 8.58
CA ALA A 243 10.77 6.09 7.51
C ALA A 243 9.36 6.65 7.67
N ALA A 244 9.24 7.97 7.52
CA ALA A 244 7.93 8.65 7.62
C ALA A 244 7.03 8.40 6.39
N GLU A 245 7.61 7.94 5.28
CA GLU A 245 6.91 7.75 4.03
C GLU A 245 6.12 6.44 4.02
N ASP A 246 4.87 6.53 3.57
CA ASP A 246 3.99 5.37 3.43
C ASP A 246 4.05 4.75 2.03
N VAL A 247 4.61 5.46 1.04
CA VAL A 247 4.85 4.99 -0.33
C VAL A 247 6.33 5.01 -0.64
N LEU A 248 6.89 3.83 -0.86
CA LEU A 248 8.32 3.60 -1.07
C LEU A 248 8.55 3.26 -2.55
N CYS A 249 8.93 4.24 -3.36
CA CYS A 249 9.22 4.01 -4.78
C CYS A 249 10.67 3.56 -4.96
N HIS A 250 10.88 2.49 -5.72
CA HIS A 250 12.22 1.98 -6.03
C HIS A 250 13.16 3.08 -6.54
N ASP A 251 12.63 4.01 -7.35
CA ASP A 251 13.46 5.07 -7.94
C ASP A 251 14.04 6.03 -6.89
N ASP A 252 13.33 6.27 -5.80
CA ASP A 252 13.77 7.14 -4.70
C ASP A 252 14.77 6.42 -3.77
N TRP A 253 14.68 5.10 -3.70
CA TRP A 253 15.44 4.26 -2.77
C TRP A 253 16.58 3.46 -3.40
N LYS A 254 16.89 3.68 -4.69
CA LYS A 254 17.92 2.95 -5.44
C LYS A 254 19.29 2.95 -4.75
N ILE A 255 19.71 4.10 -4.24
CA ILE A 255 21.02 4.25 -3.62
C ILE A 255 21.09 3.45 -2.31
N TYR A 256 20.02 3.45 -1.51
CA TYR A 256 19.94 2.61 -0.31
C TYR A 256 20.12 1.14 -0.63
N GLY A 257 19.46 0.65 -1.69
CA GLY A 257 19.60 -0.73 -2.16
C GLY A 257 21.03 -1.08 -2.58
N LEU A 258 21.76 -0.15 -3.19
CA LEU A 258 23.18 -0.33 -3.54
C LEU A 258 24.07 -0.40 -2.28
N LEU A 259 23.82 0.47 -1.31
CA LEU A 259 24.56 0.49 -0.04
C LEU A 259 24.35 -0.80 0.75
N LEU A 260 23.12 -1.31 0.82
CA LEU A 260 22.80 -2.57 1.49
C LEU A 260 23.46 -3.80 0.86
N ARG A 261 23.67 -3.78 -0.46
CA ARG A 261 24.34 -4.87 -1.19
C ARG A 261 25.87 -4.77 -1.16
N SER A 262 26.40 -3.70 -0.59
CA SER A 262 27.86 -3.56 -0.46
C SER A 262 28.40 -4.67 0.42
N SER A 263 29.42 -5.38 -0.07
CA SER A 263 30.14 -6.38 0.70
C SER A 263 31.07 -5.77 1.75
N ASP A 264 31.35 -4.47 1.65
CA ASP A 264 32.23 -3.72 2.55
C ASP A 264 31.39 -2.78 3.43
N ARG A 265 30.59 -3.37 4.32
CA ARG A 265 29.75 -2.61 5.27
C ARG A 265 30.60 -1.86 6.30
N GLU A 266 31.66 -2.47 6.77
CA GLU A 266 32.57 -1.87 7.74
C GLU A 266 33.27 -0.63 7.17
N GLY A 267 33.77 -0.71 5.95
CA GLY A 267 34.38 0.43 5.25
C GLY A 267 33.40 1.57 4.96
N LEU A 268 32.13 1.24 4.70
CA LEU A 268 31.06 2.24 4.57
C LEU A 268 30.81 2.97 5.89
N LEU A 269 30.69 2.24 7.01
CA LEU A 269 30.51 2.82 8.35
C LEU A 269 31.72 3.69 8.72
N GLU A 270 32.93 3.18 8.59
CA GLU A 270 34.16 3.93 8.88
C GLU A 270 34.24 5.24 8.08
N THR A 271 33.95 5.18 6.79
CA THR A 271 33.94 6.37 5.93
C THR A 271 32.87 7.37 6.35
N SER A 272 31.68 6.90 6.70
CA SER A 272 30.58 7.75 7.14
C SER A 272 30.87 8.43 8.48
N HIS A 273 31.51 7.72 9.41
CA HIS A 273 32.04 8.29 10.65
C HIS A 273 33.02 9.39 10.38
N ARG A 274 34.05 9.13 9.57
CA ARG A 274 35.06 10.13 9.23
C ARG A 274 34.43 11.43 8.69
N VAL A 275 33.34 11.32 7.96
CA VAL A 275 32.57 12.46 7.39
C VAL A 275 31.73 13.17 8.44
N LEU A 276 30.97 12.44 9.28
CA LEU A 276 29.96 13.01 10.15
C LEU A 276 30.43 13.33 11.58
N ASP A 277 31.43 12.63 12.12
CA ASP A 277 31.92 12.82 13.48
C ASP A 277 32.32 14.26 13.80
N PRO A 278 32.97 15.02 12.90
CA PRO A 278 33.30 16.41 13.17
C PRO A 278 32.02 17.26 13.47
N LEU A 279 30.89 16.94 12.86
CA LEU A 279 29.63 17.60 13.11
C LEU A 279 28.98 17.07 14.40
N LEU A 280 28.91 15.75 14.56
CA LEU A 280 28.21 15.11 15.68
C LEU A 280 28.86 15.39 17.03
N SER A 281 30.17 15.66 17.04
CA SER A 281 30.93 16.05 18.24
C SER A 281 30.69 17.49 18.72
N GLN A 282 29.84 18.28 18.01
CA GLN A 282 29.58 19.68 18.40
C GLN A 282 28.42 19.80 19.39
N ASP A 283 28.52 20.70 20.36
CA ASP A 283 27.47 20.96 21.38
C ASP A 283 26.10 21.39 20.81
N ARG A 284 25.99 21.76 19.55
CA ARG A 284 24.75 22.15 18.87
C ARG A 284 24.63 21.47 17.51
N SER A 285 25.00 20.20 17.45
CA SER A 285 24.96 19.41 16.21
C SER A 285 23.56 19.23 15.67
N ALA A 286 22.54 19.09 16.52
CA ALA A 286 21.17 18.79 16.11
C ALA A 286 20.57 19.79 15.12
N ASP A 287 20.71 21.11 15.36
CA ASP A 287 20.21 22.15 14.45
C ASP A 287 20.95 22.18 13.10
N LEU A 288 22.25 21.89 13.13
CA LEU A 288 23.09 21.86 11.94
C LEU A 288 22.78 20.59 11.14
N LEU A 289 22.65 19.45 11.80
CA LEU A 289 22.28 18.18 11.18
C LEU A 289 20.90 18.28 10.52
N ALA A 290 19.89 18.76 11.23
CA ALA A 290 18.56 18.98 10.66
C ALA A 290 18.58 19.94 9.46
N THR A 291 19.44 20.97 9.49
CA THR A 291 19.60 21.88 8.36
C THR A 291 20.24 21.17 7.16
N LEU A 292 21.25 20.32 7.39
CA LEU A 292 21.92 19.55 6.35
C LEU A 292 20.96 18.55 5.69
N GLU A 293 20.26 17.75 6.48
CA GLU A 293 19.29 16.76 6.01
C GLU A 293 18.18 17.44 5.19
N THR A 294 17.56 18.47 5.75
CA THR A 294 16.50 19.23 5.06
C THR A 294 17.03 19.88 3.77
N TYR A 295 18.27 20.35 3.74
CA TYR A 295 18.88 20.96 2.54
C TYR A 295 19.09 19.95 1.43
N LEU A 296 19.59 18.77 1.77
CA LEU A 296 19.80 17.66 0.82
C LEU A 296 18.47 17.13 0.29
N ASP A 297 17.41 17.07 1.13
CA ASP A 297 16.08 16.59 0.75
C ASP A 297 15.26 17.61 -0.05
N ASN A 298 15.66 18.90 -0.02
CA ASN A 298 15.04 19.97 -0.79
C ASN A 298 15.86 20.38 -2.05
N ASP A 299 16.52 19.41 -2.70
CA ASP A 299 17.30 19.57 -3.93
C ASP A 299 18.33 20.71 -3.85
N LEU A 300 19.04 20.78 -2.75
CA LEU A 300 20.08 21.79 -2.50
C LEU A 300 19.55 23.23 -2.61
N SER A 301 18.28 23.47 -2.28
CA SER A 301 17.65 24.79 -2.35
C SER A 301 17.58 25.48 -0.99
N PRO A 302 18.39 26.54 -0.73
CA PRO A 302 18.34 27.25 0.55
C PRO A 302 16.97 27.86 0.84
N THR A 303 16.22 28.24 -0.19
CA THR A 303 14.89 28.84 -0.05
C THR A 303 13.85 27.81 0.40
N ARG A 304 13.83 26.61 -0.22
CA ARG A 304 12.93 25.52 0.18
C ARG A 304 13.27 25.01 1.58
N THR A 305 14.55 24.85 1.87
CA THR A 305 15.05 24.48 3.20
C THR A 305 14.60 25.47 4.28
N ALA A 306 14.71 26.78 3.99
CA ALA A 306 14.30 27.83 4.91
C ALA A 306 12.79 27.78 5.19
N ALA A 307 11.98 27.51 4.18
CA ALA A 307 10.53 27.32 4.32
C ALA A 307 10.20 26.08 5.16
N ALA A 308 10.87 24.95 4.90
CA ALA A 308 10.66 23.70 5.62
C ALA A 308 11.06 23.78 7.10
N LEU A 309 12.12 24.53 7.42
CA LEU A 309 12.62 24.72 8.81
C LEU A 309 12.00 25.93 9.52
N TYR A 310 11.12 26.69 8.86
CA TYR A 310 10.53 27.90 9.39
C TYR A 310 11.57 28.95 9.85
N VAL A 311 12.65 29.11 9.06
CA VAL A 311 13.72 30.06 9.31
C VAL A 311 13.94 30.99 8.11
N HIS A 312 14.76 32.05 8.28
CA HIS A 312 15.12 32.90 7.15
C HIS A 312 16.19 32.24 6.28
N THR A 313 16.17 32.45 4.96
CA THR A 313 17.14 31.90 4.00
C THR A 313 18.60 32.22 4.37
N ASN A 314 18.87 33.40 4.94
CA ASN A 314 20.21 33.78 5.41
C ASN A 314 20.69 32.90 6.57
N THR A 315 19.76 32.42 7.43
CA THR A 315 20.09 31.48 8.51
C THR A 315 20.55 30.15 7.94
N VAL A 316 19.85 29.64 6.90
CA VAL A 316 20.25 28.43 6.19
C VAL A 316 21.65 28.59 5.58
N LYS A 317 21.89 29.67 4.83
CA LYS A 317 23.20 29.94 4.23
C LYS A 317 24.32 30.03 5.28
N TYR A 318 24.05 30.71 6.40
CA TYR A 318 25.00 30.77 7.52
C TYR A 318 25.31 29.39 8.10
N ARG A 319 24.26 28.57 8.32
CA ARG A 319 24.45 27.21 8.85
C ARG A 319 25.21 26.31 7.87
N LEU A 320 24.92 26.41 6.55
CA LEU A 320 25.67 25.68 5.52
C LEU A 320 27.16 26.08 5.48
N GLY A 321 27.47 27.36 5.58
CA GLY A 321 28.87 27.83 5.68
C GLY A 321 29.56 27.33 6.95
N LYS A 322 28.84 27.28 8.09
CA LYS A 322 29.38 26.70 9.33
C LYS A 322 29.62 25.20 9.19
N LEU A 323 28.72 24.46 8.54
CA LEU A 323 28.85 23.03 8.24
C LEU A 323 30.10 22.78 7.39
N ALA A 324 30.28 23.55 6.32
CA ALA A 324 31.46 23.43 5.46
C ALA A 324 32.78 23.59 6.24
N ASN A 325 32.84 24.53 7.18
CA ASN A 325 34.02 24.74 8.03
C ASN A 325 34.25 23.62 9.07
N ILE A 326 33.19 23.01 9.57
CA ILE A 326 33.26 21.92 10.58
C ILE A 326 33.70 20.61 9.92
N MET A 327 33.13 20.27 8.76
CA MET A 327 33.32 18.98 8.11
C MET A 327 34.36 18.99 7.02
N ASP A 328 34.96 20.15 6.70
CA ASP A 328 35.85 20.36 5.55
C ASP A 328 35.25 19.85 4.22
N LEU A 329 33.90 19.92 4.13
CA LEU A 329 33.09 19.50 3.00
C LEU A 329 32.00 20.53 2.72
N ASP A 330 31.91 21.03 1.49
CA ASP A 330 30.90 22.00 1.10
C ASP A 330 29.67 21.32 0.51
N ALA A 331 28.57 21.30 1.27
CA ALA A 331 27.29 20.76 0.87
C ALA A 331 26.67 21.47 -0.35
N GLN A 332 27.19 22.64 -0.75
CA GLN A 332 26.71 23.39 -1.91
C GLN A 332 27.38 22.90 -3.22
N THR A 333 28.43 22.10 -3.12
CA THR A 333 29.03 21.43 -4.28
C THR A 333 28.37 20.06 -4.50
N LEU A 334 28.29 19.61 -5.76
CA LEU A 334 27.74 18.29 -6.08
C LEU A 334 28.48 17.17 -5.35
N SER A 335 29.80 17.22 -5.33
CA SER A 335 30.66 16.21 -4.66
C SER A 335 30.43 16.19 -3.15
N GLY A 336 30.42 17.37 -2.51
CA GLY A 336 30.17 17.47 -1.07
C GLY A 336 28.74 17.01 -0.70
N ALA A 337 27.72 17.47 -1.44
CA ALA A 337 26.35 17.06 -1.23
C ALA A 337 26.17 15.53 -1.35
N LEU A 338 26.76 14.92 -2.39
CA LEU A 338 26.70 13.47 -2.59
C LEU A 338 27.40 12.70 -1.44
N THR A 339 28.59 13.13 -1.05
CA THR A 339 29.34 12.51 0.05
C THR A 339 28.56 12.57 1.36
N LEU A 340 28.02 13.74 1.69
CA LEU A 340 27.22 13.96 2.90
C LEU A 340 25.91 13.18 2.87
N LYS A 341 25.23 13.13 1.70
CA LYS A 341 23.99 12.35 1.56
C LYS A 341 24.27 10.86 1.77
N VAL A 342 25.32 10.30 1.14
CA VAL A 342 25.69 8.90 1.32
C VAL A 342 26.05 8.60 2.79
N ALA A 343 26.83 9.47 3.44
CA ALA A 343 27.20 9.28 4.85
C ALA A 343 25.96 9.29 5.78
N LEU A 344 25.01 10.20 5.56
CA LEU A 344 23.74 10.22 6.29
C LEU A 344 22.89 8.97 6.02
N MET A 345 22.87 8.51 4.77
CA MET A 345 22.15 7.27 4.41
C MET A 345 22.74 6.05 5.13
N VAL A 346 24.05 5.93 5.20
CA VAL A 346 24.73 4.84 5.93
C VAL A 346 24.41 4.91 7.42
N ARG A 347 24.44 6.11 8.02
CA ARG A 347 24.05 6.31 9.41
C ARG A 347 22.60 5.88 9.67
N HIS A 348 21.67 6.19 8.79
CA HIS A 348 20.27 5.76 8.91
C HIS A 348 20.09 4.24 8.73
N LEU A 349 20.93 3.60 7.90
CA LEU A 349 20.89 2.15 7.68
C LEU A 349 21.33 1.32 8.89
N ASP A 350 22.20 1.86 9.72
CA ASP A 350 22.74 1.16 10.88
C ASP A 350 23.00 2.15 12.04
N PRO A 351 21.94 2.66 12.68
CA PRO A 351 22.10 3.63 13.77
C PRO A 351 22.90 3.04 14.95
N GLU A 352 22.62 1.77 15.30
CA GLU A 352 23.27 1.09 16.42
C GLU A 352 24.76 0.83 16.12
N GLY A 353 25.08 0.36 14.91
CA GLY A 353 26.47 0.16 14.47
C GLY A 353 27.23 1.48 14.35
N PHE A 354 26.53 2.54 13.92
CA PHE A 354 27.10 3.89 13.83
C PHE A 354 27.42 4.44 15.22
N ASP A 355 26.48 4.40 16.17
CA ASP A 355 26.68 4.93 17.52
C ASP A 355 27.67 4.09 18.35
N ALA A 356 27.72 2.75 18.14
CA ALA A 356 28.67 1.86 18.81
C ALA A 356 30.14 2.11 18.43
N ALA A 357 30.40 2.54 17.19
CA ALA A 357 31.75 2.85 16.72
C ALA A 357 32.31 4.17 17.29
N VAL A 358 31.45 5.03 17.87
CA VAL A 358 31.84 6.29 18.53
C VAL A 358 32.41 6.05 19.92
N THR A 359 32.15 4.88 20.55
CA THR A 359 32.67 4.57 21.87
C THR A 359 34.08 3.97 21.71
N PRO A 360 35.19 4.69 22.06
CA PRO A 360 36.53 4.10 21.99
C PRO A 360 36.61 2.90 22.96
N PRO A 361 37.32 1.83 22.64
CA PRO A 361 37.61 0.77 23.59
C PRO A 361 38.40 1.34 24.79
N ASP A 362 37.91 1.03 26.01
CA ASP A 362 38.57 1.35 27.28
C ASP A 362 40.02 0.87 27.36
#